data_e8a87a5330e00990d089f0d50d6512d2
#
_entry.id   e8a87a5330e00990d089f0d50d6512d2
#
_cell.length_a   1.000
_cell.length_b   1.000
_cell.length_c   1.000
_cell.angle_alpha   90.00
_cell.angle_beta   90.00
_cell.angle_gamma   90.00
#
_symmetry.space_group_name_H-M   'P 1'
#
loop_
_entity.id
_entity.type
_entity.pdbx_description
1 polymer ?
#
loop_
_entity_poly.entity_id
_entity_poly.type
_entity_poly.pdbx_seq_one_letter_code
_entity_poly.pdbx_strand_id
1 'polypeptide(L)'
;VLKDFAKEQFTSVSTVFRYAKLLIPYFRRYHITFHPFQLELNTSEANIRSFFYYFYWNSTRESSDKWPFHIEQKEIEKYIVAFEGIYDITLTIFQKRVFSFWLAINIERSSFRKVRVDNEYKSVISDDPHFNLLKKWSKQINLSFNSDELCFLYRIIYSFGVIDGNAIYENSHAYAHQRQNTCSYRAVENLEKVLQSMFRFSLDIKDPELIFNFIAFHERSYLFYGNPDLFFNRSYIEEMKEEEPRTYHIMEKLKKELQANADLDVSKKLENWAQLFLDYYYVLDYYDLFLTNVKPIKILIQDDLHHTHRLWLMNKINLYFGHSYVFAFYDYRTNITEVDLVISNYYIDTGKTPLLLMKNIPTERNWRLFEKTIYQLKKEKKVVKSAFCPEY
;
A
#
# COMPACT_ATOMS: atom_id res chain seq x y z
N VAL A 1 -7.47 -2.63 -38.65
CA VAL A 1 -6.91 -2.24 -37.32
C VAL A 1 -5.37 -2.37 -37.34
N LEU A 2 -4.74 -3.57 -37.35
CA LEU A 2 -3.27 -3.67 -37.29
C LEU A 2 -2.59 -3.04 -38.53
N LYS A 3 -3.16 -3.25 -39.73
CA LYS A 3 -2.67 -2.65 -40.98
C LYS A 3 -2.83 -1.12 -40.99
N ASP A 4 -3.94 -0.62 -40.49
CA ASP A 4 -4.23 0.79 -40.45
C ASP A 4 -3.27 1.49 -39.48
N PHE A 5 -3.08 0.92 -38.27
CA PHE A 5 -2.13 1.41 -37.30
C PHE A 5 -0.68 1.39 -37.85
N ALA A 6 -0.27 0.32 -38.54
CA ALA A 6 1.04 0.26 -39.15
C ALA A 6 1.24 1.36 -40.20
N LYS A 7 0.20 1.66 -40.99
CA LYS A 7 0.21 2.73 -42.00
C LYS A 7 0.32 4.12 -41.33
N GLU A 8 -0.47 4.36 -40.29
CA GLU A 8 -0.43 5.61 -39.50
C GLU A 8 0.94 5.84 -38.86
N GLN A 9 1.58 4.79 -38.36
CA GLN A 9 2.90 4.83 -37.74
C GLN A 9 4.06 4.72 -38.74
N PHE A 10 3.81 4.77 -40.05
CA PHE A 10 4.82 4.65 -41.10
C PHE A 10 5.74 3.44 -40.95
N THR A 11 5.19 2.29 -40.54
CA THR A 11 5.95 1.08 -40.26
C THR A 11 5.30 -0.17 -40.89
N SER A 12 6.00 -1.32 -40.82
CA SER A 12 5.43 -2.57 -41.35
C SER A 12 4.50 -3.25 -40.34
N VAL A 13 3.51 -3.98 -40.87
CA VAL A 13 2.58 -4.80 -40.05
C VAL A 13 3.35 -5.79 -39.17
N SER A 14 4.42 -6.42 -39.71
CA SER A 14 5.26 -7.35 -38.96
C SER A 14 6.00 -6.68 -37.80
N THR A 15 6.44 -5.47 -37.99
CA THR A 15 7.08 -4.66 -36.91
C THR A 15 6.11 -4.35 -35.79
N VAL A 16 4.90 -3.86 -36.13
CA VAL A 16 3.85 -3.59 -35.13
C VAL A 16 3.48 -4.86 -34.38
N PHE A 17 3.29 -5.97 -35.08
CA PHE A 17 2.94 -7.25 -34.49
C PHE A 17 4.03 -7.75 -33.52
N ARG A 18 5.30 -7.60 -33.90
CA ARG A 18 6.43 -7.95 -33.02
C ARG A 18 6.43 -7.13 -31.74
N TYR A 19 6.24 -5.82 -31.82
CA TYR A 19 6.15 -4.95 -30.64
C TYR A 19 4.91 -5.24 -29.80
N ALA A 20 3.76 -5.46 -30.43
CA ALA A 20 2.55 -5.83 -29.74
C ALA A 20 2.71 -7.12 -28.91
N LYS A 21 3.43 -8.11 -29.44
CA LYS A 21 3.75 -9.34 -28.70
C LYS A 21 4.58 -9.09 -27.44
N LEU A 22 5.47 -8.10 -27.43
CA LEU A 22 6.26 -7.74 -26.25
C LEU A 22 5.42 -7.20 -25.10
N LEU A 23 4.22 -6.68 -25.38
CA LEU A 23 3.29 -6.16 -24.37
C LEU A 23 2.51 -7.29 -23.66
N ILE A 24 2.41 -8.48 -24.23
CA ILE A 24 1.62 -9.58 -23.67
C ILE A 24 1.99 -9.92 -22.22
N PRO A 25 3.28 -10.05 -21.82
CA PRO A 25 3.64 -10.34 -20.44
C PRO A 25 3.20 -9.25 -19.45
N TYR A 26 3.22 -7.98 -19.88
CA TYR A 26 2.78 -6.86 -19.07
C TYR A 26 1.27 -6.90 -18.85
N PHE A 27 0.49 -7.07 -19.93
CA PHE A 27 -0.96 -7.19 -19.83
C PHE A 27 -1.40 -8.36 -18.94
N ARG A 28 -0.72 -9.51 -19.02
CA ARG A 28 -1.01 -10.69 -18.19
C ARG A 28 -0.91 -10.39 -16.69
N ARG A 29 0.03 -9.53 -16.28
CA ARG A 29 0.16 -9.13 -14.87
C ARG A 29 -1.05 -8.35 -14.35
N TYR A 30 -1.83 -7.75 -15.26
CA TYR A 30 -3.10 -7.08 -14.97
C TYR A 30 -4.33 -7.93 -15.32
N HIS A 31 -4.15 -9.24 -15.51
CA HIS A 31 -5.24 -10.13 -15.93
C HIS A 31 -5.96 -9.63 -17.20
N ILE A 32 -5.21 -9.00 -18.11
CA ILE A 32 -5.69 -8.52 -19.40
C ILE A 32 -5.24 -9.49 -20.48
N THR A 33 -6.19 -10.04 -21.22
CA THR A 33 -5.91 -10.79 -22.43
C THR A 33 -5.75 -9.83 -23.60
N PHE A 34 -4.59 -9.82 -24.22
CA PHE A 34 -4.30 -8.96 -25.36
C PHE A 34 -4.22 -9.77 -26.66
N HIS A 35 -4.99 -9.34 -27.66
CA HIS A 35 -5.03 -9.93 -28.99
C HIS A 35 -4.21 -9.06 -29.97
N PRO A 36 -2.95 -9.41 -30.28
CA PRO A 36 -2.04 -8.56 -31.05
C PRO A 36 -2.49 -8.27 -32.47
N PHE A 37 -3.28 -9.14 -33.10
CA PHE A 37 -3.79 -8.92 -34.45
C PHE A 37 -4.92 -7.91 -34.50
N GLN A 38 -5.78 -7.92 -33.49
CA GLN A 38 -6.93 -7.00 -33.37
C GLN A 38 -6.54 -5.72 -32.62
N LEU A 39 -5.38 -5.70 -31.96
CA LEU A 39 -4.99 -4.68 -30.96
C LEU A 39 -6.08 -4.51 -29.89
N GLU A 40 -6.67 -5.62 -29.46
CA GLU A 40 -7.81 -5.63 -28.56
C GLU A 40 -7.39 -6.11 -27.16
N LEU A 41 -7.91 -5.42 -26.15
CA LEU A 41 -7.77 -5.77 -24.74
C LEU A 41 -9.08 -6.40 -24.25
N ASN A 42 -9.01 -7.62 -23.75
CA ASN A 42 -10.16 -8.35 -23.24
C ASN A 42 -10.08 -8.57 -21.74
N THR A 43 -10.86 -7.79 -21.01
CA THR A 43 -11.15 -7.85 -19.58
C THR A 43 -12.25 -6.83 -19.25
N SER A 44 -12.53 -6.60 -17.94
CA SER A 44 -13.44 -5.52 -17.53
C SER A 44 -12.89 -4.14 -17.95
N GLU A 45 -13.78 -3.22 -18.33
CA GLU A 45 -13.35 -1.86 -18.69
C GLU A 45 -12.69 -1.12 -17.49
N ALA A 46 -13.16 -1.39 -16.28
CA ALA A 46 -12.54 -0.88 -15.06
C ALA A 46 -11.06 -1.27 -14.95
N ASN A 47 -10.75 -2.55 -15.24
CA ASN A 47 -9.38 -3.04 -15.18
C ASN A 47 -8.48 -2.48 -16.30
N ILE A 48 -9.03 -2.26 -17.49
CA ILE A 48 -8.33 -1.58 -18.60
C ILE A 48 -7.97 -0.15 -18.20
N ARG A 49 -8.93 0.61 -17.61
CA ARG A 49 -8.68 1.98 -17.16
C ARG A 49 -7.64 2.04 -16.05
N SER A 50 -7.66 1.08 -15.12
CA SER A 50 -6.64 0.94 -14.08
C SER A 50 -5.25 0.71 -14.67
N PHE A 51 -5.14 -0.20 -15.64
CA PHE A 51 -3.87 -0.41 -16.35
C PHE A 51 -3.35 0.90 -16.97
N PHE A 52 -4.20 1.64 -17.70
CA PHE A 52 -3.80 2.91 -18.30
C PHE A 52 -3.42 3.96 -17.24
N TYR A 53 -4.14 4.01 -16.12
CA TYR A 53 -3.79 4.89 -15.02
C TYR A 53 -2.36 4.61 -14.52
N TYR A 54 -2.05 3.37 -14.14
CA TYR A 54 -0.72 3.02 -13.66
C TYR A 54 0.37 3.18 -14.73
N PHE A 55 0.05 2.88 -15.99
CA PHE A 55 0.95 3.08 -17.12
C PHE A 55 1.34 4.55 -17.29
N TYR A 56 0.35 5.42 -17.42
CA TYR A 56 0.61 6.84 -17.62
C TYR A 56 1.21 7.48 -16.37
N TRP A 57 0.73 7.14 -15.19
CA TRP A 57 1.27 7.61 -13.93
C TRP A 57 2.77 7.34 -13.80
N ASN A 58 3.20 6.10 -14.04
CA ASN A 58 4.62 5.72 -13.92
C ASN A 58 5.47 6.27 -15.08
N SER A 59 4.94 6.32 -16.29
CA SER A 59 5.68 6.85 -17.45
C SER A 59 5.92 8.36 -17.41
N THR A 60 5.10 9.10 -16.65
CA THR A 60 5.21 10.56 -16.50
C THR A 60 5.64 11.02 -15.10
N ARG A 61 5.97 10.07 -14.20
CA ARG A 61 6.27 10.36 -12.80
C ARG A 61 7.43 11.33 -12.61
N GLU A 62 8.45 11.23 -13.45
CA GLU A 62 9.67 12.03 -13.36
C GLU A 62 9.65 13.27 -14.27
N SER A 63 8.56 13.52 -14.99
CA SER A 63 8.45 14.62 -15.97
C SER A 63 7.13 15.33 -15.77
N SER A 64 7.19 16.58 -15.33
CA SER A 64 6.01 17.45 -15.18
C SER A 64 5.40 17.87 -16.53
N ASP A 65 6.16 17.80 -17.62
CA ASP A 65 5.86 18.48 -18.87
C ASP A 65 5.19 17.59 -19.92
N LYS A 66 4.93 16.32 -19.59
CA LYS A 66 4.32 15.37 -20.54
C LYS A 66 2.91 15.02 -20.11
N TRP A 67 1.95 15.68 -20.73
CA TRP A 67 0.55 15.28 -20.67
C TRP A 67 0.29 14.18 -21.71
N PRO A 68 -0.07 12.93 -21.28
CA PRO A 68 -0.11 11.79 -22.19
C PRO A 68 -1.46 11.57 -22.86
N PHE A 69 -2.43 12.47 -22.69
CA PHE A 69 -3.81 12.32 -23.16
C PHE A 69 -4.10 13.21 -24.33
N HIS A 70 -5.11 12.83 -25.15
CA HIS A 70 -5.57 13.64 -26.29
C HIS A 70 -6.40 14.84 -25.83
N ILE A 71 -7.20 14.69 -24.78
CA ILE A 71 -7.90 15.82 -24.17
C ILE A 71 -6.88 16.81 -23.59
N GLU A 72 -7.08 18.09 -23.85
CA GLU A 72 -6.15 19.12 -23.37
C GLU A 72 -6.14 19.21 -21.83
N GLN A 73 -4.93 19.33 -21.28
CA GLN A 73 -4.76 19.47 -19.82
C GLN A 73 -5.55 20.67 -19.26
N LYS A 74 -5.56 21.80 -19.99
CA LYS A 74 -6.30 23.01 -19.60
C LYS A 74 -7.82 22.78 -19.50
N GLU A 75 -8.36 21.85 -20.27
CA GLU A 75 -9.78 21.48 -20.18
C GLU A 75 -10.06 20.68 -18.91
N ILE A 76 -9.22 19.72 -18.60
CA ILE A 76 -9.29 18.96 -17.36
C ILE A 76 -9.14 19.87 -16.13
N GLU A 77 -8.23 20.84 -16.17
CA GLU A 77 -8.04 21.83 -15.09
C GLU A 77 -9.34 22.64 -14.85
N LYS A 78 -10.03 23.06 -15.89
CA LYS A 78 -11.35 23.74 -15.76
C LYS A 78 -12.38 22.83 -15.08
N TYR A 79 -12.40 21.55 -15.44
CA TYR A 79 -13.32 20.59 -14.83
C TYR A 79 -13.03 20.41 -13.34
N ILE A 80 -11.75 20.37 -12.96
CA ILE A 80 -11.33 20.27 -11.55
C ILE A 80 -11.70 21.53 -10.76
N VAL A 81 -11.49 22.72 -11.32
CA VAL A 81 -11.90 23.97 -10.66
C VAL A 81 -13.43 23.99 -10.43
N ALA A 82 -14.21 23.54 -11.41
CA ALA A 82 -15.66 23.42 -11.25
C ALA A 82 -16.03 22.36 -10.17
N PHE A 83 -15.27 21.29 -10.05
CA PHE A 83 -15.44 20.26 -9.02
C PHE A 83 -15.18 20.84 -7.63
N GLU A 84 -14.03 21.50 -7.44
CA GLU A 84 -13.69 22.17 -6.18
C GLU A 84 -14.80 23.16 -5.75
N GLY A 85 -15.33 23.93 -6.71
CA GLY A 85 -16.40 24.89 -6.41
C GLY A 85 -17.75 24.26 -6.03
N ILE A 86 -18.09 23.10 -6.60
CA ILE A 86 -19.36 22.40 -6.27
C ILE A 86 -19.26 21.65 -4.96
N TYR A 87 -18.09 21.05 -4.67
CA TYR A 87 -17.85 20.32 -3.44
C TYR A 87 -17.44 21.21 -2.27
N ASP A 88 -17.17 22.50 -2.53
CA ASP A 88 -16.63 23.45 -1.54
C ASP A 88 -15.36 22.98 -0.87
N ILE A 89 -14.42 22.46 -1.66
CA ILE A 89 -13.14 21.93 -1.21
C ILE A 89 -11.99 22.52 -2.04
N THR A 90 -10.79 22.42 -1.50
CA THR A 90 -9.54 22.72 -2.22
C THR A 90 -8.68 21.47 -2.28
N LEU A 91 -8.46 20.94 -3.48
CA LEU A 91 -7.61 19.78 -3.70
C LEU A 91 -6.14 20.16 -3.64
N THR A 92 -5.33 19.31 -3.03
CA THR A 92 -3.87 19.41 -3.06
C THR A 92 -3.34 19.17 -4.48
N ILE A 93 -2.08 19.56 -4.74
CA ILE A 93 -1.43 19.31 -6.04
C ILE A 93 -1.47 17.83 -6.40
N PHE A 94 -1.25 16.94 -5.41
CA PHE A 94 -1.31 15.49 -5.60
C PHE A 94 -2.72 15.02 -5.97
N GLN A 95 -3.73 15.43 -5.23
CA GLN A 95 -5.13 15.07 -5.51
C GLN A 95 -5.59 15.57 -6.88
N LYS A 96 -5.22 16.79 -7.27
CA LYS A 96 -5.48 17.33 -8.62
C LYS A 96 -4.85 16.46 -9.70
N ARG A 97 -3.61 16.03 -9.51
CA ARG A 97 -2.91 15.16 -10.47
C ARG A 97 -3.58 13.79 -10.58
N VAL A 98 -3.89 13.13 -9.45
CA VAL A 98 -4.61 11.86 -9.44
C VAL A 98 -5.94 11.98 -10.17
N PHE A 99 -6.72 13.01 -9.84
CA PHE A 99 -8.04 13.24 -10.44
C PHE A 99 -7.95 13.57 -11.93
N SER A 100 -6.98 14.39 -12.35
CA SER A 100 -6.72 14.73 -13.74
C SER A 100 -6.51 13.49 -14.61
N PHE A 101 -5.67 12.57 -14.16
CA PHE A 101 -5.36 11.34 -14.89
C PHE A 101 -6.59 10.45 -15.01
N TRP A 102 -7.27 10.20 -13.90
CA TRP A 102 -8.49 9.39 -13.91
C TRP A 102 -9.60 10.01 -14.77
N LEU A 103 -9.77 11.32 -14.70
CA LEU A 103 -10.79 12.02 -15.47
C LEU A 103 -10.50 11.95 -16.97
N ALA A 104 -9.26 12.20 -17.39
CA ALA A 104 -8.82 12.08 -18.77
C ALA A 104 -9.04 10.66 -19.31
N ILE A 105 -8.60 9.64 -18.58
CA ILE A 105 -8.80 8.22 -18.94
C ILE A 105 -10.29 7.91 -19.08
N ASN A 106 -11.13 8.34 -18.12
CA ASN A 106 -12.55 8.06 -18.16
C ASN A 106 -13.25 8.76 -19.36
N ILE A 107 -12.88 9.99 -19.67
CA ILE A 107 -13.44 10.72 -20.83
C ILE A 107 -13.05 10.00 -22.13
N GLU A 108 -11.77 9.74 -22.34
CA GLU A 108 -11.30 9.10 -23.58
C GLU A 108 -11.87 7.68 -23.75
N ARG A 109 -11.81 6.89 -22.68
CA ARG A 109 -12.24 5.49 -22.73
C ARG A 109 -13.76 5.33 -22.84
N SER A 110 -14.54 6.23 -22.28
CA SER A 110 -16.00 6.15 -22.33
C SER A 110 -16.58 6.24 -23.74
N SER A 111 -15.83 6.79 -24.70
CA SER A 111 -16.21 6.81 -26.12
C SER A 111 -16.07 5.42 -26.79
N PHE A 112 -15.21 4.57 -26.31
CA PHE A 112 -14.95 3.22 -26.85
C PHE A 112 -15.79 2.15 -26.17
N ARG A 113 -15.77 2.13 -24.85
CA ARG A 113 -16.46 1.11 -24.04
C ARG A 113 -16.93 1.70 -22.72
N LYS A 114 -18.17 1.38 -22.34
CA LYS A 114 -18.73 1.81 -21.06
C LYS A 114 -18.32 0.87 -19.94
N VAL A 115 -18.01 1.43 -18.77
CA VAL A 115 -17.82 0.66 -17.54
C VAL A 115 -19.17 0.15 -17.04
N ARG A 116 -19.14 -0.95 -16.29
CA ARG A 116 -20.30 -1.47 -15.54
C ARG A 116 -19.96 -1.48 -14.06
N VAL A 117 -20.90 -1.04 -13.26
CA VAL A 117 -20.81 -1.02 -11.80
C VAL A 117 -21.83 -1.98 -11.23
N ASP A 118 -21.44 -2.72 -10.19
CA ASP A 118 -22.32 -3.66 -9.51
C ASP A 118 -23.47 -2.96 -8.77
N ASN A 119 -24.55 -3.70 -8.53
CA ASN A 119 -25.75 -3.17 -7.89
C ASN A 119 -25.55 -2.86 -6.41
N GLU A 120 -24.65 -3.59 -5.73
CA GLU A 120 -24.32 -3.33 -4.33
C GLU A 120 -23.77 -1.92 -4.17
N TYR A 121 -22.77 -1.55 -4.97
CA TYR A 121 -22.19 -0.21 -4.90
C TYR A 121 -23.18 0.90 -5.32
N LYS A 122 -23.99 0.66 -6.35
CA LYS A 122 -25.05 1.62 -6.74
C LYS A 122 -26.02 1.87 -5.59
N SER A 123 -26.37 0.84 -4.83
CA SER A 123 -27.23 0.95 -3.65
C SER A 123 -26.58 1.78 -2.54
N VAL A 124 -25.28 1.57 -2.31
CA VAL A 124 -24.50 2.34 -1.31
C VAL A 124 -24.57 3.84 -1.57
N ILE A 125 -24.39 4.25 -2.83
CA ILE A 125 -24.28 5.68 -3.21
C ILE A 125 -25.62 6.32 -3.59
N SER A 126 -26.72 5.55 -3.67
CA SER A 126 -28.03 6.07 -4.15
C SER A 126 -28.49 7.29 -3.39
N ASP A 127 -28.35 7.25 -2.06
CA ASP A 127 -28.81 8.27 -1.13
C ASP A 127 -27.66 9.19 -0.64
N ASP A 128 -26.46 9.03 -1.21
CA ASP A 128 -25.31 9.82 -0.82
C ASP A 128 -25.41 11.26 -1.38
N PRO A 129 -25.42 12.29 -0.51
CA PRO A 129 -25.48 13.68 -0.94
C PRO A 129 -24.33 14.07 -1.89
N HIS A 130 -23.15 13.50 -1.70
CA HIS A 130 -21.98 13.81 -2.52
C HIS A 130 -22.06 13.22 -3.90
N PHE A 131 -22.71 12.07 -4.06
CA PHE A 131 -23.02 11.54 -5.38
C PHE A 131 -23.97 12.47 -6.14
N ASN A 132 -24.87 13.15 -5.43
CA ASN A 132 -25.70 14.18 -6.06
C ASN A 132 -24.91 15.43 -6.46
N LEU A 133 -23.88 15.81 -5.68
CA LEU A 133 -22.93 16.86 -6.09
C LEU A 133 -22.16 16.46 -7.35
N LEU A 134 -21.70 15.20 -7.46
CA LEU A 134 -21.04 14.71 -8.66
C LEU A 134 -21.95 14.76 -9.90
N LYS A 135 -23.23 14.38 -9.76
CA LYS A 135 -24.22 14.52 -10.83
C LYS A 135 -24.41 15.97 -11.25
N LYS A 136 -24.45 16.92 -10.29
CA LYS A 136 -24.57 18.35 -10.56
C LYS A 136 -23.33 18.86 -11.30
N TRP A 137 -22.14 18.51 -10.82
CA TRP A 137 -20.88 18.85 -11.47
C TRP A 137 -20.80 18.32 -12.91
N SER A 138 -21.11 17.06 -13.13
CA SER A 138 -21.09 16.43 -14.46
C SER A 138 -22.03 17.16 -15.47
N LYS A 139 -23.19 17.60 -15.02
CA LYS A 139 -24.12 18.40 -15.83
C LYS A 139 -23.53 19.78 -16.12
N GLN A 140 -22.92 20.44 -15.15
CA GLN A 140 -22.34 21.77 -15.30
C GLN A 140 -21.23 21.80 -16.36
N ILE A 141 -20.41 20.78 -16.43
CA ILE A 141 -19.31 20.68 -17.41
C ILE A 141 -19.73 19.95 -18.71
N ASN A 142 -21.00 19.63 -18.86
CA ASN A 142 -21.56 18.91 -20.03
C ASN A 142 -20.88 17.55 -20.29
N LEU A 143 -20.52 16.82 -19.23
CA LEU A 143 -19.89 15.52 -19.37
C LEU A 143 -20.90 14.44 -19.76
N SER A 144 -20.68 13.78 -20.91
CA SER A 144 -21.59 12.77 -21.47
C SER A 144 -21.43 11.38 -20.78
N PHE A 145 -21.40 11.34 -19.46
CA PHE A 145 -21.34 10.11 -18.68
C PHE A 145 -22.72 9.56 -18.38
N ASN A 146 -22.92 8.26 -18.56
CA ASN A 146 -24.10 7.58 -18.07
C ASN A 146 -24.01 7.33 -16.55
N SER A 147 -25.06 6.74 -15.98
CA SER A 147 -25.09 6.44 -14.53
C SER A 147 -23.92 5.57 -14.07
N ASP A 148 -23.55 4.53 -14.82
CA ASP A 148 -22.46 3.62 -14.46
C ASP A 148 -21.11 4.32 -14.50
N GLU A 149 -20.87 5.18 -15.48
CA GLU A 149 -19.66 6.01 -15.57
C GLU A 149 -19.52 6.97 -14.38
N LEU A 150 -20.63 7.60 -13.98
CA LEU A 150 -20.63 8.47 -12.80
C LEU A 150 -20.43 7.69 -11.50
N CYS A 151 -21.07 6.53 -11.36
CA CYS A 151 -20.84 5.64 -10.20
C CYS A 151 -19.38 5.18 -10.14
N PHE A 152 -18.79 4.82 -11.27
CA PHE A 152 -17.39 4.42 -11.35
C PHE A 152 -16.46 5.58 -10.99
N LEU A 153 -16.69 6.77 -11.53
CA LEU A 153 -15.90 7.97 -11.21
C LEU A 153 -16.02 8.31 -9.72
N TYR A 154 -17.21 8.20 -9.13
CA TYR A 154 -17.42 8.38 -7.71
C TYR A 154 -16.58 7.42 -6.86
N ARG A 155 -16.59 6.14 -7.24
CA ARG A 155 -15.77 5.10 -6.59
C ARG A 155 -14.27 5.41 -6.69
N ILE A 156 -13.80 5.92 -7.83
CA ILE A 156 -12.41 6.37 -8.01
C ILE A 156 -12.07 7.54 -7.09
N ILE A 157 -12.94 8.53 -6.99
CA ILE A 157 -12.74 9.74 -6.17
C ILE A 157 -12.43 9.33 -4.72
N TYR A 158 -13.18 8.38 -4.16
CA TYR A 158 -12.97 7.92 -2.79
C TYR A 158 -11.83 6.89 -2.66
N SER A 159 -11.74 5.92 -3.56
CA SER A 159 -10.75 4.85 -3.43
C SER A 159 -9.32 5.26 -3.77
N PHE A 160 -9.11 6.37 -4.49
CA PHE A 160 -7.79 6.93 -4.81
C PHE A 160 -7.47 8.22 -4.04
N GLY A 161 -8.23 8.55 -3.01
CA GLY A 161 -7.95 9.69 -2.14
C GLY A 161 -8.00 11.05 -2.86
N VAL A 162 -8.85 11.20 -3.89
CA VAL A 162 -9.14 12.53 -4.46
C VAL A 162 -9.87 13.39 -3.44
N ILE A 163 -10.82 12.77 -2.72
CA ILE A 163 -11.36 13.31 -1.48
C ILE A 163 -10.78 12.44 -0.36
N ASP A 164 -10.05 13.04 0.55
CA ASP A 164 -9.41 12.35 1.66
C ASP A 164 -10.26 12.41 2.93
N GLY A 165 -9.86 11.58 3.89
CA GLY A 165 -10.52 11.37 5.13
C GLY A 165 -10.71 12.60 6.03
N ASN A 166 -10.09 13.72 5.77
CA ASN A 166 -10.24 14.97 6.54
C ASN A 166 -11.36 15.91 6.02
N ALA A 167 -12.02 15.53 4.93
CA ALA A 167 -13.15 16.30 4.44
C ALA A 167 -14.42 16.00 5.29
N ILE A 168 -15.21 16.99 5.57
CA ILE A 168 -16.45 16.98 6.42
C ILE A 168 -17.42 15.81 6.07
N TYR A 169 -17.14 15.08 5.02
CA TYR A 169 -18.04 14.19 4.31
C TYR A 169 -17.71 12.69 4.43
N GLU A 170 -16.61 12.35 5.09
CA GLU A 170 -16.09 10.98 5.25
C GLU A 170 -17.10 10.02 5.84
N ASN A 171 -17.75 10.52 6.85
CA ASN A 171 -18.66 9.72 7.64
C ASN A 171 -19.83 9.18 6.80
N SER A 172 -20.32 9.92 5.79
CA SER A 172 -21.48 9.48 5.02
C SER A 172 -21.16 8.25 4.17
N HIS A 173 -20.00 8.22 3.51
CA HIS A 173 -19.58 7.11 2.66
C HIS A 173 -19.25 5.85 3.48
N ALA A 174 -18.43 5.98 4.52
CA ALA A 174 -18.11 4.88 5.43
C ALA A 174 -19.35 4.31 6.12
N TYR A 175 -20.24 5.17 6.62
CA TYR A 175 -21.51 4.75 7.22
C TYR A 175 -22.48 4.11 6.21
N ALA A 176 -22.47 4.51 4.95
CA ALA A 176 -23.28 3.87 3.93
C ALA A 176 -22.82 2.41 3.70
N HIS A 177 -21.52 2.17 3.62
CA HIS A 177 -20.93 0.83 3.54
C HIS A 177 -21.27 -0.01 4.79
N GLN A 178 -21.17 0.58 5.98
CA GLN A 178 -21.50 -0.08 7.24
C GLN A 178 -23.00 -0.46 7.31
N ARG A 179 -23.90 0.49 7.04
CA ARG A 179 -25.36 0.26 7.08
C ARG A 179 -25.81 -0.83 6.13
N GLN A 180 -25.19 -0.91 4.96
CA GLN A 180 -25.53 -1.90 3.93
C GLN A 180 -24.72 -3.19 4.06
N ASN A 181 -23.84 -3.26 5.05
CA ASN A 181 -22.99 -4.43 5.29
C ASN A 181 -22.30 -4.91 4.01
N THR A 182 -21.69 -3.96 3.29
CA THR A 182 -21.04 -4.25 2.00
C THR A 182 -19.88 -5.22 2.15
N CYS A 183 -19.48 -5.81 1.04
CA CYS A 183 -18.30 -6.67 0.99
C CYS A 183 -17.03 -5.96 1.49
N SER A 184 -16.85 -4.67 1.17
CA SER A 184 -15.72 -3.87 1.64
C SER A 184 -15.75 -3.65 3.15
N TYR A 185 -16.93 -3.39 3.72
CA TYR A 185 -17.08 -3.24 5.17
C TYR A 185 -16.86 -4.59 5.91
N ARG A 186 -17.42 -5.70 5.41
CA ARG A 186 -17.16 -7.03 5.98
C ARG A 186 -15.69 -7.42 5.92
N ALA A 187 -14.94 -6.94 4.90
CA ALA A 187 -13.50 -7.15 4.83
C ALA A 187 -12.75 -6.38 5.94
N VAL A 188 -13.20 -5.18 6.31
CA VAL A 188 -12.65 -4.43 7.46
C VAL A 188 -12.91 -5.18 8.77
N GLU A 189 -14.13 -5.66 8.99
CA GLU A 189 -14.44 -6.46 10.19
C GLU A 189 -13.63 -7.76 10.25
N ASN A 190 -13.41 -8.40 9.09
CA ASN A 190 -12.58 -9.60 9.00
C ASN A 190 -11.11 -9.28 9.35
N LEU A 191 -10.58 -8.14 8.86
CA LEU A 191 -9.24 -7.68 9.18
C LEU A 191 -9.09 -7.46 10.69
N GLU A 192 -10.02 -6.77 11.33
CA GLU A 192 -10.00 -6.54 12.78
C GLU A 192 -9.94 -7.85 13.56
N LYS A 193 -10.83 -8.81 13.24
CA LYS A 193 -10.84 -10.14 13.89
C LYS A 193 -9.51 -10.85 13.76
N VAL A 194 -8.91 -10.81 12.57
CA VAL A 194 -7.64 -11.47 12.30
C VAL A 194 -6.48 -10.77 13.02
N LEU A 195 -6.45 -9.44 13.07
CA LEU A 195 -5.43 -8.68 13.80
C LEU A 195 -5.53 -8.97 15.32
N GLN A 196 -6.75 -9.04 15.86
CA GLN A 196 -6.98 -9.41 17.25
C GLN A 196 -6.47 -10.83 17.54
N SER A 197 -6.74 -11.78 16.64
CA SER A 197 -6.29 -13.17 16.80
C SER A 197 -4.78 -13.32 16.69
N MET A 198 -4.15 -12.71 15.67
CA MET A 198 -2.74 -12.88 15.38
C MET A 198 -1.81 -12.08 16.29
N PHE A 199 -2.21 -10.87 16.65
CA PHE A 199 -1.34 -9.88 17.31
C PHE A 199 -1.89 -9.40 18.66
N ARG A 200 -3.11 -9.79 19.05
CA ARG A 200 -3.85 -9.24 20.20
C ARG A 200 -4.03 -7.71 20.08
N PHE A 201 -4.16 -7.26 18.86
CA PHE A 201 -4.32 -5.85 18.51
C PHE A 201 -5.74 -5.61 18.01
N SER A 202 -6.39 -4.57 18.51
CA SER A 202 -7.72 -4.13 18.06
C SER A 202 -7.60 -2.81 17.31
N LEU A 203 -8.17 -2.78 16.10
CA LEU A 203 -8.37 -1.54 15.38
C LEU A 203 -9.50 -0.74 16.04
N ASP A 204 -9.37 0.57 16.10
CA ASP A 204 -10.51 1.42 16.46
C ASP A 204 -11.46 1.56 15.27
N ILE A 205 -12.28 0.52 15.04
CA ILE A 205 -13.30 0.52 13.97
C ILE A 205 -14.45 1.51 14.21
N LYS A 206 -14.38 2.31 15.29
CA LYS A 206 -15.29 3.43 15.51
C LYS A 206 -14.72 4.74 14.99
N ASP A 207 -13.42 4.78 14.70
CA ASP A 207 -12.79 5.91 14.03
C ASP A 207 -13.23 5.96 12.56
N PRO A 208 -14.01 6.96 12.15
CA PRO A 208 -14.53 7.04 10.79
C PRO A 208 -13.44 7.21 9.73
N GLU A 209 -12.36 7.92 10.03
CA GLU A 209 -11.24 8.12 9.12
C GLU A 209 -10.52 6.80 8.86
N LEU A 210 -10.31 6.00 9.90
CA LEU A 210 -9.68 4.70 9.80
C LEU A 210 -10.54 3.75 8.93
N ILE A 211 -11.85 3.67 9.22
CA ILE A 211 -12.78 2.84 8.43
C ILE A 211 -12.82 3.29 6.98
N PHE A 212 -12.87 4.60 6.72
CA PHE A 212 -12.86 5.15 5.38
C PHE A 212 -11.65 4.67 4.58
N ASN A 213 -10.45 4.78 5.16
CA ASN A 213 -9.22 4.34 4.53
C ASN A 213 -9.22 2.84 4.22
N PHE A 214 -9.68 2.01 5.15
CA PHE A 214 -9.78 0.56 4.94
C PHE A 214 -10.79 0.20 3.86
N ILE A 215 -11.96 0.85 3.84
CA ILE A 215 -12.95 0.67 2.76
C ILE A 215 -12.32 1.04 1.42
N ALA A 216 -11.59 2.16 1.33
CA ALA A 216 -10.91 2.59 0.12
C ALA A 216 -9.89 1.55 -0.40
N PHE A 217 -9.11 0.90 0.49
CA PHE A 217 -8.19 -0.19 0.10
C PHE A 217 -8.95 -1.34 -0.56
N HIS A 218 -10.02 -1.80 0.10
CA HIS A 218 -10.79 -2.91 -0.40
C HIS A 218 -11.53 -2.57 -1.69
N GLU A 219 -12.07 -1.37 -1.80
CA GLU A 219 -12.70 -0.90 -3.03
C GLU A 219 -11.71 -0.91 -4.21
N ARG A 220 -10.46 -0.46 -4.02
CA ARG A 220 -9.42 -0.56 -5.05
C ARG A 220 -9.14 -2.01 -5.43
N SER A 221 -8.95 -2.89 -4.46
CA SER A 221 -8.64 -4.30 -4.72
C SER A 221 -9.78 -5.03 -5.43
N TYR A 222 -11.02 -4.55 -5.27
CA TYR A 222 -12.20 -5.15 -5.88
C TYR A 222 -12.41 -4.70 -7.33
N LEU A 223 -11.97 -3.47 -7.64
CA LEU A 223 -12.12 -2.90 -8.97
C LEU A 223 -11.01 -3.34 -9.91
N PHE A 224 -9.79 -3.47 -9.40
CA PHE A 224 -8.60 -3.53 -10.22
C PHE A 224 -7.80 -4.79 -9.93
N TYR A 225 -7.61 -5.60 -10.96
CA TYR A 225 -6.74 -6.76 -10.90
C TYR A 225 -5.35 -6.38 -11.37
N GLY A 226 -4.35 -7.01 -10.77
CA GLY A 226 -2.98 -6.88 -11.19
C GLY A 226 -2.06 -6.27 -10.14
N ASN A 227 -0.79 -6.19 -10.49
CA ASN A 227 0.25 -5.70 -9.61
C ASN A 227 0.57 -4.23 -9.94
N PRO A 228 0.39 -3.29 -8.99
CA PRO A 228 0.78 -1.88 -9.18
C PRO A 228 2.27 -1.69 -9.53
N ASP A 229 3.13 -2.67 -9.24
CA ASP A 229 4.58 -2.66 -9.51
C ASP A 229 4.96 -2.96 -10.94
N LEU A 230 4.02 -3.06 -11.85
CA LEU A 230 4.27 -3.50 -13.23
C LEU A 230 5.49 -2.87 -13.90
N PHE A 231 5.78 -1.63 -13.56
CA PHE A 231 6.80 -0.81 -14.21
C PHE A 231 8.14 -0.77 -13.45
N PHE A 232 8.25 -1.50 -12.34
CA PHE A 232 9.51 -1.71 -11.65
C PHE A 232 10.18 -3.00 -12.14
N ASN A 233 11.49 -3.03 -12.15
CA ASN A 233 12.26 -4.21 -12.57
C ASN A 233 12.01 -5.43 -11.70
N ARG A 234 11.66 -5.20 -10.43
CA ARG A 234 11.35 -6.22 -9.44
C ARG A 234 10.08 -5.85 -8.68
N SER A 235 9.26 -6.84 -8.35
CA SER A 235 8.12 -6.66 -7.45
C SER A 235 8.60 -6.48 -6.02
N TYR A 236 8.08 -5.48 -5.30
CA TYR A 236 8.38 -5.28 -3.88
C TYR A 236 8.01 -6.50 -3.01
N ILE A 237 7.06 -7.32 -3.45
CA ILE A 237 6.74 -8.59 -2.78
C ILE A 237 7.91 -9.58 -2.92
N GLU A 238 8.53 -9.65 -4.11
CA GLU A 238 9.70 -10.49 -4.35
C GLU A 238 10.92 -9.97 -3.60
N GLU A 239 11.14 -8.65 -3.59
CA GLU A 239 12.22 -8.01 -2.82
C GLU A 239 12.06 -8.29 -1.33
N MET A 240 10.87 -8.09 -0.77
CA MET A 240 10.58 -8.37 0.63
C MET A 240 10.80 -9.85 0.98
N LYS A 241 10.43 -10.77 0.08
CA LYS A 241 10.66 -12.20 0.28
C LYS A 241 12.14 -12.55 0.45
N GLU A 242 13.02 -11.86 -0.27
CA GLU A 242 14.45 -12.09 -0.22
C GLU A 242 15.14 -11.32 0.91
N GLU A 243 14.81 -10.05 1.07
CA GLU A 243 15.48 -9.16 2.02
C GLU A 243 14.88 -9.25 3.42
N GLU A 244 13.56 -9.40 3.51
CA GLU A 244 12.82 -9.46 4.78
C GLU A 244 11.94 -10.72 4.89
N PRO A 245 12.50 -11.94 4.83
CA PRO A 245 11.71 -13.17 4.77
C PRO A 245 10.77 -13.38 5.95
N ARG A 246 11.07 -12.78 7.12
CA ARG A 246 10.17 -12.83 8.27
C ARG A 246 8.94 -11.96 8.08
N THR A 247 9.12 -10.72 7.65
CA THR A 247 8.03 -9.79 7.34
C THR A 247 7.13 -10.39 6.26
N TYR A 248 7.73 -10.91 5.19
CA TYR A 248 7.02 -11.65 4.14
C TYR A 248 6.21 -12.83 4.70
N HIS A 249 6.79 -13.65 5.60
CA HIS A 249 6.10 -14.78 6.20
C HIS A 249 4.89 -14.34 7.05
N ILE A 250 4.99 -13.24 7.78
CA ILE A 250 3.88 -12.66 8.53
C ILE A 250 2.76 -12.21 7.58
N MET A 251 3.11 -11.55 6.48
CA MET A 251 2.16 -11.11 5.46
C MET A 251 1.44 -12.30 4.79
N GLU A 252 2.15 -13.38 4.46
CA GLU A 252 1.56 -14.60 3.92
C GLU A 252 0.65 -15.31 4.94
N LYS A 253 1.02 -15.29 6.23
CA LYS A 253 0.15 -15.80 7.29
C LYS A 253 -1.09 -14.95 7.43
N LEU A 254 -0.96 -13.62 7.42
CA LEU A 254 -2.10 -12.70 7.44
C LEU A 254 -3.08 -13.00 6.30
N LYS A 255 -2.56 -13.15 5.07
CA LYS A 255 -3.38 -13.52 3.90
C LYS A 255 -4.19 -14.80 4.14
N LYS A 256 -3.54 -15.86 4.63
CA LYS A 256 -4.19 -17.15 4.91
C LYS A 256 -5.28 -17.03 5.98
N GLU A 257 -5.00 -16.30 7.05
CA GLU A 257 -5.98 -16.09 8.12
C GLU A 257 -7.16 -15.24 7.65
N LEU A 258 -6.92 -14.20 6.85
CA LEU A 258 -7.97 -13.41 6.23
C LEU A 258 -8.86 -14.25 5.32
N GLN A 259 -8.27 -15.12 4.49
CA GLN A 259 -9.01 -16.02 3.61
C GLN A 259 -9.81 -17.07 4.38
N ALA A 260 -9.26 -17.61 5.46
CA ALA A 260 -9.91 -18.65 6.28
C ALA A 260 -11.10 -18.10 7.09
N ASN A 261 -11.05 -16.83 7.50
CA ASN A 261 -12.09 -16.20 8.31
C ASN A 261 -13.11 -15.40 7.48
N ALA A 262 -12.87 -15.21 6.17
CA ALA A 262 -13.73 -14.47 5.28
C ALA A 262 -14.94 -15.28 4.81
N ASP A 263 -16.06 -14.59 4.56
CA ASP A 263 -17.12 -15.17 3.75
C ASP A 263 -16.66 -15.36 2.29
N LEU A 264 -17.48 -16.06 1.50
CA LEU A 264 -17.11 -16.43 0.12
C LEU A 264 -16.82 -15.21 -0.77
N ASP A 265 -17.56 -14.10 -0.58
CA ASP A 265 -17.41 -12.90 -1.41
C ASP A 265 -16.17 -12.13 -1.04
N VAL A 266 -15.90 -11.95 0.25
CA VAL A 266 -14.67 -11.33 0.75
C VAL A 266 -13.45 -12.16 0.36
N SER A 267 -13.52 -13.50 0.50
CA SER A 267 -12.42 -14.41 0.17
C SER A 267 -12.02 -14.32 -1.31
N LYS A 268 -13.00 -14.30 -2.22
CA LYS A 268 -12.74 -14.13 -3.67
C LYS A 268 -12.00 -12.83 -3.97
N LYS A 269 -12.33 -11.76 -3.26
CA LYS A 269 -11.73 -10.45 -3.48
C LYS A 269 -10.31 -10.35 -2.90
N LEU A 270 -10.00 -11.15 -1.88
CA LEU A 270 -8.63 -11.32 -1.38
C LEU A 270 -7.70 -12.06 -2.36
N GLU A 271 -8.21 -12.63 -3.46
CA GLU A 271 -7.38 -13.19 -4.54
C GLU A 271 -6.48 -12.13 -5.17
N ASN A 272 -6.92 -10.86 -5.19
CA ASN A 272 -6.11 -9.72 -5.67
C ASN A 272 -5.14 -9.20 -4.60
N TRP A 273 -4.41 -10.10 -3.98
CA TRP A 273 -3.51 -9.81 -2.86
C TRP A 273 -2.45 -8.75 -3.17
N ALA A 274 -1.98 -8.68 -4.41
CA ALA A 274 -0.96 -7.70 -4.79
C ALA A 274 -1.40 -6.24 -4.58
N GLN A 275 -2.70 -5.94 -4.74
CA GLN A 275 -3.25 -4.61 -4.49
C GLN A 275 -3.33 -4.29 -2.98
N LEU A 276 -3.63 -5.30 -2.16
CA LEU A 276 -3.80 -5.14 -0.71
C LEU A 276 -2.49 -5.25 0.07
N PHE A 277 -1.47 -5.88 -0.54
CA PHE A 277 -0.24 -6.21 0.16
C PHE A 277 0.43 -5.00 0.79
N LEU A 278 0.62 -3.93 0.03
CA LEU A 278 1.26 -2.71 0.53
C LEU A 278 0.39 -1.99 1.55
N ASP A 279 -0.92 -1.89 1.30
CA ASP A 279 -1.84 -1.22 2.22
C ASP A 279 -1.82 -1.91 3.59
N TYR A 280 -1.87 -3.24 3.61
CA TYR A 280 -1.75 -4.02 4.86
C TYR A 280 -0.35 -3.97 5.47
N TYR A 281 0.69 -3.99 4.64
CA TYR A 281 2.07 -3.83 5.13
C TYR A 281 2.22 -2.52 5.91
N TYR A 282 1.77 -1.40 5.33
CA TYR A 282 1.85 -0.10 6.00
C TYR A 282 1.05 -0.04 7.30
N VAL A 283 -0.11 -0.69 7.35
CA VAL A 283 -0.91 -0.79 8.58
C VAL A 283 -0.15 -1.57 9.65
N LEU A 284 0.39 -2.73 9.30
CA LEU A 284 1.12 -3.56 10.26
C LEU A 284 2.39 -2.88 10.76
N ASP A 285 3.09 -2.18 9.88
CA ASP A 285 4.31 -1.44 10.20
C ASP A 285 4.02 -0.22 11.09
N TYR A 286 2.99 0.57 10.73
CA TYR A 286 2.57 1.74 11.50
C TYR A 286 2.22 1.41 12.96
N TYR A 287 1.63 0.25 13.21
CA TYR A 287 1.29 -0.24 14.55
C TYR A 287 2.36 -1.16 15.16
N ASP A 288 3.57 -1.20 14.62
CA ASP A 288 4.68 -2.05 15.07
C ASP A 288 4.32 -3.55 15.19
N LEU A 289 3.33 -4.03 14.44
CA LEU A 289 2.83 -5.41 14.54
C LEU A 289 3.85 -6.45 14.07
N PHE A 290 4.78 -6.07 13.19
CA PHE A 290 5.91 -6.93 12.80
C PHE A 290 6.89 -7.20 13.93
N LEU A 291 6.90 -6.36 14.96
CA LEU A 291 7.73 -6.52 16.16
C LEU A 291 7.05 -7.37 17.23
N THR A 292 5.77 -7.68 17.08
CA THR A 292 5.01 -8.51 18.00
C THR A 292 5.63 -9.92 18.05
N ASN A 293 5.86 -10.46 19.26
CA ASN A 293 6.52 -11.75 19.48
C ASN A 293 8.00 -11.85 19.01
N VAL A 294 8.68 -10.71 18.77
CA VAL A 294 10.13 -10.70 18.59
C VAL A 294 10.80 -10.89 19.92
N LYS A 295 11.72 -11.85 20.01
CA LYS A 295 12.58 -11.97 21.19
C LYS A 295 13.47 -10.74 21.28
N PRO A 296 13.44 -9.98 22.38
CA PRO A 296 14.24 -8.80 22.52
C PRO A 296 15.74 -9.12 22.52
N ILE A 297 16.53 -8.18 22.01
CA ILE A 297 17.98 -8.18 22.21
C ILE A 297 18.22 -7.66 23.61
N LYS A 298 18.85 -8.50 24.44
CA LYS A 298 19.14 -8.19 25.84
C LYS A 298 20.42 -7.37 25.93
N ILE A 299 20.32 -6.14 26.41
CA ILE A 299 21.45 -5.20 26.48
C ILE A 299 21.72 -4.83 27.94
N LEU A 300 22.96 -4.93 28.35
CA LEU A 300 23.48 -4.38 29.59
C LEU A 300 24.30 -3.12 29.27
N ILE A 301 23.93 -1.96 29.83
CA ILE A 301 24.75 -0.75 29.75
C ILE A 301 25.50 -0.61 31.06
N GLN A 302 26.83 -0.76 30.98
CA GLN A 302 27.73 -0.64 32.13
C GLN A 302 28.76 0.44 31.84
N ASP A 303 28.56 1.61 32.43
CA ASP A 303 29.42 2.77 32.31
C ASP A 303 29.83 3.33 33.68
N ASP A 304 30.82 4.19 33.70
CA ASP A 304 31.29 4.89 34.90
C ASP A 304 30.51 6.19 35.16
N LEU A 305 29.44 6.39 34.42
CA LEU A 305 28.59 7.57 34.55
C LEU A 305 27.35 7.28 35.43
N HIS A 306 26.58 8.33 35.67
CA HIS A 306 25.39 8.24 36.52
C HIS A 306 24.20 7.59 35.81
N HIS A 307 23.22 7.17 36.56
CA HIS A 307 21.99 6.54 36.08
C HIS A 307 21.30 7.35 34.96
N THR A 308 21.36 8.67 34.99
CA THR A 308 20.82 9.57 33.96
C THR A 308 21.42 9.31 32.58
N HIS A 309 22.73 9.04 32.48
CA HIS A 309 23.38 8.72 31.22
C HIS A 309 22.85 7.39 30.66
N ARG A 310 22.69 6.38 31.48
CA ARG A 310 22.12 5.08 31.05
C ARG A 310 20.69 5.26 30.49
N LEU A 311 19.83 5.97 31.21
CA LEU A 311 18.47 6.26 30.75
C LEU A 311 18.49 7.02 29.41
N TRP A 312 19.37 7.99 29.28
CA TRP A 312 19.52 8.76 28.04
C TRP A 312 19.99 7.87 26.89
N LEU A 313 20.99 7.01 27.11
CA LEU A 313 21.51 6.10 26.10
C LEU A 313 20.48 5.05 25.67
N MET A 314 19.74 4.46 26.62
CA MET A 314 18.61 3.56 26.36
C MET A 314 17.56 4.24 25.47
N ASN A 315 17.19 5.48 25.80
CA ASN A 315 16.24 6.23 25.00
C ASN A 315 16.77 6.52 23.57
N LYS A 316 18.06 6.87 23.43
CA LYS A 316 18.69 7.06 22.11
C LYS A 316 18.72 5.78 21.27
N ILE A 317 19.04 4.64 21.87
CA ILE A 317 19.01 3.34 21.20
C ILE A 317 17.58 3.03 20.70
N ASN A 318 16.58 3.21 21.55
CA ASN A 318 15.19 3.00 21.17
C ASN A 318 14.75 3.97 20.07
N LEU A 319 15.13 5.24 20.15
CA LEU A 319 14.77 6.25 19.13
C LEU A 319 15.36 5.92 17.75
N TYR A 320 16.59 5.44 17.70
CA TYR A 320 17.27 5.18 16.42
C TYR A 320 16.97 3.80 15.84
N PHE A 321 16.71 2.81 16.68
CA PHE A 321 16.64 1.42 16.24
C PHE A 321 15.37 0.69 16.70
N GLY A 322 14.52 1.30 17.54
CA GLY A 322 13.33 0.68 18.11
C GLY A 322 12.27 0.29 17.07
N HIS A 323 12.23 0.96 15.92
CA HIS A 323 11.36 0.62 14.81
C HIS A 323 11.73 -0.71 14.10
N SER A 324 12.98 -1.18 14.24
CA SER A 324 13.47 -2.40 13.57
C SER A 324 13.85 -3.51 14.54
N TYR A 325 14.01 -3.18 15.81
CA TYR A 325 14.50 -4.10 16.85
C TYR A 325 13.75 -3.90 18.16
N VAL A 326 13.52 -4.97 18.89
CA VAL A 326 13.03 -4.94 20.27
C VAL A 326 14.21 -5.09 21.22
N PHE A 327 14.37 -4.19 22.16
CA PHE A 327 15.43 -4.22 23.16
C PHE A 327 14.88 -4.49 24.55
N ALA A 328 15.63 -5.26 25.34
CA ALA A 328 15.42 -5.41 26.77
C ALA A 328 16.69 -4.94 27.48
N PHE A 329 16.60 -3.85 28.21
CA PHE A 329 17.72 -3.30 28.97
C PHE A 329 17.73 -3.87 30.39
N TYR A 330 18.92 -4.28 30.82
CA TYR A 330 19.12 -4.94 32.10
C TYR A 330 19.89 -4.06 33.07
N ASP A 331 19.63 -4.29 34.36
CA ASP A 331 20.30 -3.59 35.45
C ASP A 331 21.75 -4.08 35.57
N TYR A 332 22.63 -3.22 36.09
CA TYR A 332 24.06 -3.50 36.36
C TYR A 332 24.29 -4.69 37.29
N ARG A 333 23.28 -5.15 38.03
CA ARG A 333 23.33 -6.36 38.87
C ARG A 333 23.13 -7.64 38.08
N THR A 334 22.73 -7.55 36.83
CA THR A 334 22.50 -8.73 35.97
C THR A 334 23.82 -9.35 35.58
N ASN A 335 23.87 -10.67 35.59
CA ASN A 335 25.06 -11.38 35.15
C ASN A 335 25.32 -11.15 33.66
N ILE A 336 26.54 -10.78 33.29
CA ILE A 336 26.97 -10.52 31.93
C ILE A 336 26.64 -11.67 30.97
N THR A 337 26.66 -12.90 31.46
CA THR A 337 26.33 -14.09 30.63
C THR A 337 24.85 -14.24 30.28
N GLU A 338 23.96 -13.46 30.91
CA GLU A 338 22.50 -13.50 30.67
C GLU A 338 22.04 -12.51 29.62
N VAL A 339 22.93 -11.64 29.14
CA VAL A 339 22.67 -10.65 28.13
C VAL A 339 23.32 -10.99 26.79
N ASP A 340 22.80 -10.38 25.72
CA ASP A 340 23.30 -10.58 24.35
C ASP A 340 24.42 -9.61 23.98
N LEU A 341 24.45 -8.44 24.63
CA LEU A 341 25.40 -7.36 24.35
C LEU A 341 25.66 -6.55 25.62
N VAL A 342 26.93 -6.26 25.85
CA VAL A 342 27.37 -5.28 26.86
C VAL A 342 27.82 -4.01 26.15
N ILE A 343 27.29 -2.84 26.55
CA ILE A 343 27.75 -1.52 26.09
C ILE A 343 28.48 -0.87 27.26
N SER A 344 29.71 -0.42 27.02
CA SER A 344 30.50 0.27 28.01
C SER A 344 31.34 1.39 27.40
N ASN A 345 31.71 2.38 28.22
CA ASN A 345 32.64 3.45 27.83
C ASN A 345 34.11 3.11 28.23
N TYR A 346 34.32 2.00 28.92
CA TYR A 346 35.63 1.45 29.25
C TYR A 346 35.66 -0.05 29.01
N TYR A 347 36.87 -0.62 28.95
CA TYR A 347 37.04 -2.05 28.72
C TYR A 347 36.62 -2.84 29.96
N ILE A 348 35.84 -3.91 29.76
CA ILE A 348 35.39 -4.86 30.74
C ILE A 348 35.59 -6.24 30.14
N ASP A 349 36.13 -7.19 30.92
CA ASP A 349 36.13 -8.58 30.48
C ASP A 349 34.70 -9.16 30.56
N THR A 350 34.12 -9.41 29.42
CA THR A 350 32.76 -9.95 29.29
C THR A 350 32.74 -11.43 28.90
N GLY A 351 33.91 -12.08 28.88
CA GLY A 351 34.03 -13.47 28.46
C GLY A 351 33.60 -13.69 27.02
N LYS A 352 32.52 -14.46 26.81
CA LYS A 352 31.96 -14.72 25.47
C LYS A 352 30.91 -13.72 25.02
N THR A 353 30.41 -12.90 25.92
CA THR A 353 29.37 -11.90 25.56
C THR A 353 30.01 -10.75 24.81
N PRO A 354 29.49 -10.33 23.64
CA PRO A 354 30.01 -9.20 22.89
C PRO A 354 30.07 -7.92 23.72
N LEU A 355 31.22 -7.22 23.68
CA LEU A 355 31.41 -5.91 24.27
C LEU A 355 31.47 -4.85 23.17
N LEU A 356 30.64 -3.85 23.29
CA LEU A 356 30.68 -2.66 22.44
C LEU A 356 31.18 -1.46 23.23
N LEU A 357 32.39 -0.98 22.89
CA LEU A 357 32.91 0.25 23.47
C LEU A 357 32.26 1.47 22.79
N MET A 358 31.58 2.26 23.60
CA MET A 358 30.84 3.44 23.14
C MET A 358 31.24 4.66 23.95
N LYS A 359 31.50 5.77 23.30
CA LYS A 359 31.82 7.02 23.98
C LYS A 359 30.61 7.52 24.77
N ASN A 360 30.86 8.35 25.81
CA ASN A 360 29.82 8.95 26.63
C ASN A 360 28.76 9.69 25.80
N ILE A 361 29.20 10.37 24.74
CA ILE A 361 28.32 10.85 23.65
C ILE A 361 28.72 10.09 22.41
N PRO A 362 27.90 9.12 21.96
CA PRO A 362 28.23 8.27 20.84
C PRO A 362 28.40 9.08 19.55
N THR A 363 29.46 8.77 18.84
CA THR A 363 29.72 9.31 17.50
C THR A 363 28.97 8.49 16.43
N GLU A 364 28.89 8.99 15.22
CA GLU A 364 28.34 8.25 14.08
C GLU A 364 29.01 6.89 13.89
N ARG A 365 30.33 6.81 14.08
CA ARG A 365 31.07 5.53 14.06
C ARG A 365 30.59 4.56 15.13
N ASN A 366 30.26 5.04 16.34
CA ASN A 366 29.72 4.20 17.41
C ASN A 366 28.33 3.63 17.03
N TRP A 367 27.47 4.47 16.44
CA TRP A 367 26.14 4.05 15.99
C TRP A 367 26.20 3.03 14.86
N ARG A 368 27.05 3.23 13.85
CA ARG A 368 27.27 2.23 12.78
C ARG A 368 27.81 0.89 13.33
N LEU A 369 28.69 0.94 14.32
CA LEU A 369 29.22 -0.28 14.93
C LEU A 369 28.13 -0.99 15.75
N PHE A 370 27.31 -0.24 16.47
CA PHE A 370 26.15 -0.78 17.20
C PHE A 370 25.19 -1.47 16.25
N GLU A 371 24.81 -0.80 15.17
CA GLU A 371 23.91 -1.36 14.13
C GLU A 371 24.45 -2.68 13.57
N LYS A 372 25.71 -2.70 13.18
CA LYS A 372 26.36 -3.91 12.69
C LYS A 372 26.33 -5.04 13.73
N THR A 373 26.58 -4.73 15.00
CA THR A 373 26.58 -5.71 16.08
C THR A 373 25.19 -6.28 16.32
N ILE A 374 24.15 -5.45 16.42
CA ILE A 374 22.78 -5.92 16.61
C ILE A 374 22.27 -6.74 15.44
N TYR A 375 22.66 -6.37 14.22
CA TYR A 375 22.33 -7.13 13.00
C TYR A 375 22.94 -8.54 13.05
N GLN A 376 24.22 -8.67 13.45
CA GLN A 376 24.88 -9.97 13.60
C GLN A 376 24.21 -10.83 14.68
N LEU A 377 23.92 -10.27 15.84
CA LEU A 377 23.21 -10.95 16.92
C LEU A 377 21.83 -11.47 16.49
N LYS A 378 21.10 -10.67 15.71
CA LYS A 378 19.81 -11.08 15.14
C LYS A 378 19.97 -12.25 14.15
N LYS A 379 21.04 -12.26 13.36
CA LYS A 379 21.33 -13.31 12.38
C LYS A 379 21.72 -14.63 13.07
N GLU A 380 22.57 -14.59 14.07
CA GLU A 380 23.00 -15.76 14.84
C GLU A 380 21.83 -16.42 15.58
N LYS A 381 20.94 -15.63 16.18
CA LYS A 381 19.71 -16.14 16.81
C LYS A 381 18.75 -16.82 15.84
N LYS A 382 18.78 -16.46 14.54
CA LYS A 382 18.01 -17.16 13.50
C LYS A 382 18.61 -18.50 13.12
N VAL A 383 19.94 -18.61 13.02
CA VAL A 383 20.65 -19.84 12.64
C VAL A 383 20.47 -20.94 13.69
N VAL A 384 20.54 -20.60 14.97
CA VAL A 384 20.34 -21.57 16.06
C VAL A 384 18.92 -22.16 16.05
N LYS A 385 17.90 -21.45 15.56
CA LYS A 385 16.54 -21.99 15.45
C LYS A 385 16.33 -22.92 14.24
N SER A 386 17.02 -22.71 13.14
CA SER A 386 16.90 -23.58 11.95
C SER A 386 17.58 -24.94 12.16
N ALA A 387 18.54 -25.03 13.09
CA ALA A 387 19.20 -26.28 13.44
C ALA A 387 18.42 -27.15 14.44
N PHE A 388 17.33 -26.64 15.03
CA PHE A 388 16.54 -27.33 16.07
C PHE A 388 15.05 -27.51 15.71
N CYS A 389 14.67 -27.41 14.44
CA CYS A 389 13.33 -27.78 14.00
C CYS A 389 13.44 -29.10 13.23
N PRO A 390 13.13 -30.27 13.84
CA PRO A 390 12.88 -31.47 13.05
C PRO A 390 11.56 -31.23 12.28
N GLU A 391 11.58 -31.60 11.02
CA GLU A 391 10.41 -31.69 10.14
C GLU A 391 9.28 -32.48 10.83
N TYR A 392 8.13 -31.84 11.02
CA TYR A 392 6.80 -32.45 11.13
C TYR A 392 5.78 -31.58 10.37
#